data_c24a92673eaf11e9d7e15c4975c59b40
#
_entry.id   c24a92673eaf11e9d7e15c4975c59b40
#
_cell.length_a   1.000
_cell.length_b   1.000
_cell.length_c   1.000
_cell.angle_alpha   90.00
_cell.angle_beta   90.00
_cell.angle_gamma   90.00
#
_symmetry.space_group_name_H-M   'P 1'
#
loop_
_entity.id
_entity.type
_entity.pdbx_description
1 polymer ?
#
loop_
_entity_poly.entity_id
_entity_poly.type
_entity_poly.pdbx_seq_one_letter_code
_entity_poly.pdbx_strand_id
1 'polypeptide(L)'
;LFGFKLVGFNNRKYDNHIIYAAMMGYTPEQLYRLSQKIIEDKSGFFGEAYNLSYTDIYDYSVKKQSLKKWEIELGISHVENSYPWNEPVAEEHWFEIADYCKNDVIATEAVFNKTAGDFKARQILAELAGMTPNDTTNSLTTRIIFGGNKNPKLVYTDLSETFPGYEFVPAGVIDDTKHNMYRGIDLGFGGLVISNPGMHGRTKTSDCLSQHPTSAIQMNYFGEYTPIFEGLLKARAAIKHKDF
;
A
#
# COMPACT_ATOMS: atom_id res chain seq x y z
N LEU A 1 -26.50 2.37 10.44
CA LEU A 1 -25.17 1.84 10.01
C LEU A 1 -24.47 1.04 11.12
N PHE A 2 -24.71 1.33 12.41
CA PHE A 2 -23.95 0.73 13.53
C PHE A 2 -24.12 -0.79 13.74
N GLY A 3 -25.05 -1.44 13.04
CA GLY A 3 -25.25 -2.90 13.09
C GLY A 3 -24.52 -3.67 11.99
N PHE A 4 -23.83 -2.98 11.06
CA PHE A 4 -23.20 -3.60 9.90
C PHE A 4 -21.69 -3.33 9.86
N LYS A 5 -20.93 -4.29 9.33
CA LYS A 5 -19.52 -4.11 8.99
C LYS A 5 -19.44 -3.63 7.55
N LEU A 6 -19.11 -2.36 7.35
CA LEU A 6 -18.97 -1.79 6.01
C LEU A 6 -17.63 -2.23 5.39
N VAL A 7 -17.70 -2.77 4.19
CA VAL A 7 -16.55 -3.10 3.36
C VAL A 7 -16.64 -2.28 2.09
N GLY A 8 -15.57 -1.64 1.71
CA GLY A 8 -15.53 -0.85 0.49
C GLY A 8 -14.26 -1.07 -0.31
N PHE A 9 -14.20 -0.46 -1.46
CA PHE A 9 -13.05 -0.48 -2.35
C PHE A 9 -12.48 0.94 -2.50
N ASN A 10 -11.29 1.21 -1.98
CA ASN A 10 -10.64 2.52 -1.96
C ASN A 10 -11.49 3.61 -1.26
N ASN A 11 -12.38 3.19 -0.36
CA ASN A 11 -13.38 4.03 0.29
C ASN A 11 -12.80 4.89 1.43
N ARG A 12 -11.66 4.51 1.98
CA ARG A 12 -11.08 5.14 3.16
C ARG A 12 -10.75 6.61 2.96
N LYS A 13 -10.38 7.01 1.74
CA LYS A 13 -9.95 8.39 1.44
C LYS A 13 -11.02 9.25 0.77
N TYR A 14 -12.19 8.69 0.50
CA TYR A 14 -13.27 9.43 -0.14
C TYR A 14 -14.64 9.08 0.45
N ASP A 15 -15.19 7.91 0.14
CA ASP A 15 -16.56 7.52 0.48
C ASP A 15 -16.83 7.61 1.98
N ASN A 16 -15.88 7.17 2.81
CA ASN A 16 -15.99 7.26 4.26
C ASN A 16 -16.22 8.69 4.74
N HIS A 17 -15.56 9.67 4.13
CA HIS A 17 -15.69 11.07 4.52
C HIS A 17 -17.02 11.67 4.08
N ILE A 18 -17.48 11.30 2.88
CA ILE A 18 -18.80 11.72 2.37
C ILE A 18 -19.93 11.14 3.21
N ILE A 19 -19.85 9.82 3.52
CA ILE A 19 -20.84 9.15 4.36
C ILE A 19 -20.83 9.74 5.78
N TYR A 20 -19.67 9.98 6.34
CA TYR A 20 -19.53 10.58 7.67
C TYR A 20 -20.16 11.98 7.73
N ALA A 21 -19.86 12.83 6.74
CA ALA A 21 -20.44 14.16 6.65
C ALA A 21 -21.97 14.12 6.47
N ALA A 22 -22.49 13.19 5.66
CA ALA A 22 -23.92 12.98 5.50
C ALA A 22 -24.59 12.57 6.82
N MET A 23 -23.94 11.68 7.60
CA MET A 23 -24.42 11.28 8.93
C MET A 23 -24.39 12.46 9.92
N MET A 24 -23.51 13.43 9.74
CA MET A 24 -23.48 14.68 10.52
C MET A 24 -24.52 15.72 10.08
N GLY A 25 -25.33 15.40 9.07
CA GLY A 25 -26.39 16.26 8.59
C GLY A 25 -25.97 17.30 7.56
N TYR A 26 -24.87 17.08 6.82
CA TYR A 26 -24.49 17.93 5.70
C TYR A 26 -25.56 17.90 4.60
N THR A 27 -25.87 19.09 4.06
CA THR A 27 -26.77 19.21 2.91
C THR A 27 -26.12 18.69 1.62
N PRO A 28 -26.87 18.36 0.56
CA PRO A 28 -26.32 17.96 -0.72
C PRO A 28 -25.24 18.93 -1.25
N GLU A 29 -25.46 20.25 -1.13
CA GLU A 29 -24.50 21.27 -1.56
C GLU A 29 -23.22 21.24 -0.73
N GLN A 30 -23.34 20.98 0.57
CA GLN A 30 -22.17 20.84 1.46
C GLN A 30 -21.39 19.57 1.14
N LEU A 31 -22.07 18.46 0.85
CA LEU A 31 -21.45 17.20 0.42
C LEU A 31 -20.72 17.37 -0.91
N TYR A 32 -21.33 18.07 -1.87
CA TYR A 32 -20.68 18.37 -3.15
C TYR A 32 -19.40 19.21 -2.96
N ARG A 33 -19.45 20.27 -2.14
CA ARG A 33 -18.27 21.09 -1.83
C ARG A 33 -17.19 20.28 -1.10
N LEU A 34 -17.57 19.37 -0.22
CA LEU A 34 -16.64 18.46 0.43
C LEU A 34 -15.99 17.52 -0.57
N SER A 35 -16.77 16.96 -1.51
CA SER A 35 -16.27 16.13 -2.59
C SER A 35 -15.21 16.86 -3.42
N GLN A 36 -15.48 18.08 -3.85
CA GLN A 36 -14.53 18.92 -4.58
C GLN A 36 -13.23 19.13 -3.78
N LYS A 37 -13.33 19.48 -2.48
CA LYS A 37 -12.16 19.66 -1.62
C LYS A 37 -11.31 18.39 -1.50
N ILE A 38 -11.94 17.23 -1.38
CA ILE A 38 -11.22 15.96 -1.27
C ILE A 38 -10.53 15.63 -2.60
N ILE A 39 -11.18 15.82 -3.74
CA ILE A 39 -10.66 15.44 -5.05
C ILE A 39 -9.59 16.43 -5.52
N GLU A 40 -9.87 17.73 -5.45
CA GLU A 40 -9.01 18.78 -6.01
C GLU A 40 -7.91 19.19 -5.02
N ASP A 41 -8.31 19.59 -3.80
CA ASP A 41 -7.40 20.17 -2.81
C ASP A 41 -6.70 19.13 -1.94
N LYS A 42 -7.10 17.84 -2.02
CA LYS A 42 -6.66 16.78 -1.11
C LYS A 42 -6.84 17.16 0.37
N SER A 43 -7.92 17.84 0.69
CA SER A 43 -8.27 18.38 2.01
C SER A 43 -9.71 18.05 2.41
N GLY A 44 -10.13 18.45 3.61
CA GLY A 44 -11.49 18.20 4.11
C GLY A 44 -11.70 16.82 4.74
N PHE A 45 -10.63 16.14 5.12
CA PHE A 45 -10.69 14.83 5.76
C PHE A 45 -11.07 14.93 7.24
N PHE A 46 -11.95 14.03 7.68
CA PHE A 46 -12.34 13.85 9.09
C PHE A 46 -11.54 12.69 9.70
N GLY A 47 -10.95 12.90 10.87
CA GLY A 47 -10.17 11.86 11.56
C GLY A 47 -10.99 10.59 11.84
N GLU A 48 -12.22 10.77 12.29
CA GLU A 48 -13.14 9.71 12.66
C GLU A 48 -13.65 8.92 11.44
N ALA A 49 -13.76 9.56 10.28
CA ALA A 49 -14.25 8.94 9.05
C ALA A 49 -13.35 7.81 8.55
N TYR A 50 -12.04 7.88 8.81
CA TYR A 50 -11.11 6.80 8.45
C TYR A 50 -11.48 5.45 9.05
N ASN A 51 -12.18 5.44 10.20
CA ASN A 51 -12.59 4.24 10.92
C ASN A 51 -14.06 3.88 10.71
N LEU A 52 -14.75 4.53 9.79
CA LEU A 52 -16.16 4.26 9.50
C LEU A 52 -16.34 2.87 8.89
N SER A 53 -15.47 2.46 7.98
CA SER A 53 -15.47 1.13 7.39
C SER A 53 -14.74 0.12 8.29
N TYR A 54 -15.17 -1.14 8.19
CA TYR A 54 -14.49 -2.28 8.82
C TYR A 54 -13.18 -2.61 8.12
N THR A 55 -13.16 -2.49 6.78
CA THR A 55 -11.96 -2.66 5.98
C THR A 55 -12.12 -2.02 4.60
N ASP A 56 -10.99 -1.70 3.98
CA ASP A 56 -10.88 -1.23 2.59
C ASP A 56 -10.11 -2.28 1.78
N ILE A 57 -10.76 -2.83 0.75
CA ILE A 57 -10.18 -3.89 -0.08
C ILE A 57 -8.89 -3.43 -0.74
N TYR A 58 -8.84 -2.17 -1.22
CA TYR A 58 -7.65 -1.64 -1.85
C TYR A 58 -6.45 -1.58 -0.88
N ASP A 59 -6.70 -1.34 0.41
CA ASP A 59 -5.63 -1.27 1.41
C ASP A 59 -4.98 -2.63 1.68
N TYR A 60 -5.75 -3.70 1.78
CA TYR A 60 -5.21 -5.01 2.14
C TYR A 60 -4.87 -5.91 0.95
N SER A 61 -5.51 -5.73 -0.19
CA SER A 61 -5.30 -6.56 -1.37
C SER A 61 -3.84 -6.52 -1.83
N VAL A 62 -3.26 -7.67 -2.10
CA VAL A 62 -1.90 -7.78 -2.65
C VAL A 62 -1.84 -7.20 -4.06
N LYS A 63 -2.88 -7.42 -4.86
CA LYS A 63 -2.97 -6.92 -6.23
C LYS A 63 -3.58 -5.52 -6.24
N LYS A 64 -2.74 -4.50 -6.45
CA LYS A 64 -3.16 -3.10 -6.54
C LYS A 64 -3.61 -2.75 -7.95
N GLN A 65 -4.90 -2.67 -8.16
CA GLN A 65 -5.52 -2.28 -9.44
C GLN A 65 -6.86 -1.61 -9.22
N SER A 66 -7.41 -0.92 -10.23
CA SER A 66 -8.71 -0.27 -10.15
C SER A 66 -9.86 -1.27 -10.07
N LEU A 67 -11.03 -0.82 -9.58
CA LEU A 67 -12.24 -1.64 -9.56
C LEU A 67 -12.63 -2.10 -10.98
N LYS A 68 -12.57 -1.18 -11.95
CA LYS A 68 -12.79 -1.47 -13.39
C LYS A 68 -11.93 -2.63 -13.92
N LYS A 69 -10.66 -2.67 -13.52
CA LYS A 69 -9.77 -3.75 -13.93
C LYS A 69 -10.13 -5.08 -13.27
N TRP A 70 -10.61 -5.03 -12.02
CA TRP A 70 -11.17 -6.20 -11.36
C TRP A 70 -12.43 -6.70 -12.04
N GLU A 71 -13.34 -5.81 -12.46
CA GLU A 71 -14.54 -6.17 -13.22
C GLU A 71 -14.20 -6.97 -14.47
N ILE A 72 -13.25 -6.48 -15.28
CA ILE A 72 -12.79 -7.16 -16.48
C ILE A 72 -12.24 -8.56 -16.16
N GLU A 73 -11.40 -8.67 -15.13
CA GLU A 73 -10.80 -9.95 -14.72
C GLU A 73 -11.83 -10.96 -14.17
N LEU A 74 -12.89 -10.47 -13.55
CA LEU A 74 -13.95 -11.30 -12.97
C LEU A 74 -15.09 -11.57 -13.95
N GLY A 75 -15.05 -11.00 -15.16
CA GLY A 75 -16.10 -11.13 -16.15
C GLY A 75 -17.40 -10.41 -15.77
N ILE A 76 -17.30 -9.37 -14.95
CA ILE A 76 -18.43 -8.52 -14.57
C ILE A 76 -18.60 -7.45 -15.64
N SER A 77 -19.85 -7.21 -16.06
CA SER A 77 -20.14 -6.15 -17.02
C SER A 77 -19.74 -4.81 -16.44
N HIS A 78 -18.89 -4.10 -17.18
CA HIS A 78 -18.51 -2.75 -16.82
C HIS A 78 -19.60 -1.77 -17.26
N VAL A 79 -20.06 -0.94 -16.34
CA VAL A 79 -20.98 0.16 -16.60
C VAL A 79 -20.20 1.46 -16.44
N GLU A 80 -20.25 2.33 -17.43
CA GLU A 80 -19.65 3.67 -17.33
C GLU A 80 -20.70 4.72 -17.02
N ASN A 81 -20.35 5.62 -16.13
CA ASN A 81 -21.14 6.83 -15.92
C ASN A 81 -20.74 7.89 -16.96
N SER A 82 -21.69 8.31 -17.78
CA SER A 82 -21.47 9.32 -18.83
C SER A 82 -21.63 10.76 -18.31
N TYR A 83 -22.06 10.94 -17.06
CA TYR A 83 -22.28 12.27 -16.49
C TYR A 83 -20.99 12.85 -15.92
N PRO A 84 -20.71 14.15 -16.15
CA PRO A 84 -19.59 14.83 -15.54
C PRO A 84 -19.68 14.80 -14.01
N TRP A 85 -18.58 14.46 -13.34
CA TRP A 85 -18.52 14.38 -11.87
C TRP A 85 -18.67 15.74 -11.17
N ASN A 86 -18.45 16.83 -11.90
CA ASN A 86 -18.43 18.21 -11.42
C ASN A 86 -19.69 19.01 -11.82
N GLU A 87 -20.70 18.36 -12.36
CA GLU A 87 -21.98 18.97 -12.74
C GLU A 87 -23.15 18.29 -12.04
N PRO A 88 -24.21 19.05 -11.70
CA PRO A 88 -25.44 18.48 -11.18
C PRO A 88 -26.10 17.57 -12.22
N VAL A 89 -26.59 16.41 -11.80
CA VAL A 89 -27.36 15.51 -12.67
C VAL A 89 -28.85 15.73 -12.42
N ALA A 90 -29.63 15.89 -13.53
CA ALA A 90 -31.08 16.07 -13.45
C ALA A 90 -31.74 14.80 -12.82
N GLU A 91 -32.86 15.04 -12.11
CA GLU A 91 -33.57 13.97 -11.37
C GLU A 91 -34.00 12.80 -12.25
N GLU A 92 -34.34 13.08 -13.51
CA GLU A 92 -34.74 12.08 -14.52
C GLU A 92 -33.63 11.03 -14.79
N HIS A 93 -32.36 11.38 -14.52
CA HIS A 93 -31.20 10.50 -14.70
C HIS A 93 -30.69 9.83 -13.43
N TRP A 94 -31.31 10.06 -12.28
CA TRP A 94 -30.86 9.48 -11.01
C TRP A 94 -30.92 7.95 -11.00
N PHE A 95 -31.84 7.35 -11.74
CA PHE A 95 -31.91 5.90 -11.86
C PHE A 95 -30.66 5.32 -12.56
N GLU A 96 -30.13 5.99 -13.55
CA GLU A 96 -28.92 5.56 -14.26
C GLU A 96 -27.71 5.60 -13.32
N ILE A 97 -27.60 6.66 -12.50
CA ILE A 97 -26.57 6.76 -11.47
C ILE A 97 -26.73 5.67 -10.40
N ALA A 98 -27.97 5.40 -9.98
CA ALA A 98 -28.25 4.35 -9.01
C ALA A 98 -27.84 2.96 -9.53
N ASP A 99 -28.12 2.67 -10.82
CA ASP A 99 -27.69 1.40 -11.45
C ASP A 99 -26.17 1.31 -11.59
N TYR A 100 -25.50 2.41 -11.92
CA TYR A 100 -24.04 2.49 -11.91
C TYR A 100 -23.48 2.19 -10.51
N CYS A 101 -23.98 2.87 -9.48
CA CYS A 101 -23.56 2.64 -8.10
C CYS A 101 -23.83 1.19 -7.64
N LYS A 102 -24.95 0.59 -8.06
CA LYS A 102 -25.29 -0.79 -7.78
C LYS A 102 -24.27 -1.75 -8.41
N ASN A 103 -23.85 -1.48 -9.65
CA ASN A 103 -22.82 -2.27 -10.32
C ASN A 103 -21.50 -2.21 -9.56
N ASP A 104 -21.07 -1.05 -9.10
CA ASP A 104 -19.85 -0.86 -8.30
C ASP A 104 -19.92 -1.66 -6.97
N VAL A 105 -21.11 -1.72 -6.35
CA VAL A 105 -21.32 -2.55 -5.13
C VAL A 105 -21.19 -4.02 -5.44
N ILE A 106 -21.81 -4.51 -6.53
CA ILE A 106 -21.70 -5.91 -6.97
C ILE A 106 -20.24 -6.27 -7.27
N ALA A 107 -19.54 -5.40 -7.99
CA ALA A 107 -18.13 -5.57 -8.30
C ALA A 107 -17.28 -5.60 -7.01
N THR A 108 -17.53 -4.71 -6.08
CA THR A 108 -16.85 -4.66 -4.77
C THR A 108 -17.05 -5.96 -3.99
N GLU A 109 -18.27 -6.49 -3.93
CA GLU A 109 -18.57 -7.78 -3.28
C GLU A 109 -17.80 -8.94 -3.95
N ALA A 110 -17.81 -8.98 -5.28
CA ALA A 110 -17.09 -10.01 -6.03
C ALA A 110 -15.58 -9.95 -5.78
N VAL A 111 -14.99 -8.74 -5.72
CA VAL A 111 -13.57 -8.55 -5.40
C VAL A 111 -13.28 -8.95 -3.96
N PHE A 112 -14.14 -8.61 -3.00
CA PHE A 112 -14.00 -9.04 -1.60
C PHE A 112 -13.95 -10.57 -1.50
N ASN A 113 -14.86 -11.25 -2.17
CA ASN A 113 -14.90 -12.71 -2.19
C ASN A 113 -13.65 -13.30 -2.88
N LYS A 114 -13.18 -12.69 -3.97
CA LYS A 114 -11.96 -13.10 -4.68
C LYS A 114 -10.70 -12.93 -3.84
N THR A 115 -10.67 -11.90 -3.00
CA THR A 115 -9.52 -11.56 -2.14
C THR A 115 -9.66 -12.06 -0.71
N ALA A 116 -10.53 -13.05 -0.47
CA ALA A 116 -10.79 -13.58 0.87
C ALA A 116 -9.52 -14.08 1.59
N GLY A 117 -8.56 -14.66 0.84
CA GLY A 117 -7.26 -15.08 1.37
C GLY A 117 -6.42 -13.90 1.86
N ASP A 118 -6.36 -12.82 1.09
CA ASP A 118 -5.65 -11.58 1.48
C ASP A 118 -6.30 -10.96 2.72
N PHE A 119 -7.64 -10.97 2.77
CA PHE A 119 -8.37 -10.47 3.92
C PHE A 119 -8.12 -11.31 5.19
N LYS A 120 -8.06 -12.64 5.06
CA LYS A 120 -7.70 -13.52 6.17
C LYS A 120 -6.29 -13.23 6.68
N ALA A 121 -5.33 -13.02 5.79
CA ALA A 121 -3.98 -12.60 6.16
C ALA A 121 -4.01 -11.24 6.91
N ARG A 122 -4.81 -10.28 6.45
CA ARG A 122 -5.02 -8.99 7.13
C ARG A 122 -5.58 -9.17 8.55
N GLN A 123 -6.55 -10.06 8.74
CA GLN A 123 -7.12 -10.35 10.06
C GLN A 123 -6.07 -10.92 11.02
N ILE A 124 -5.23 -11.86 10.55
CA ILE A 124 -4.13 -12.43 11.32
C ILE A 124 -3.11 -11.34 11.71
N LEU A 125 -2.73 -10.47 10.77
CA LEU A 125 -1.81 -9.37 11.06
C LEU A 125 -2.40 -8.40 12.10
N ALA A 126 -3.68 -8.09 12.00
CA ALA A 126 -4.38 -7.23 12.94
C ALA A 126 -4.42 -7.86 14.36
N GLU A 127 -4.69 -9.15 14.45
CA GLU A 127 -4.69 -9.90 15.70
C GLU A 127 -3.28 -9.91 16.33
N LEU A 128 -2.24 -10.22 15.56
CA LEU A 128 -0.84 -10.18 16.01
C LEU A 128 -0.41 -8.79 16.50
N ALA A 129 -0.90 -7.75 15.83
CA ALA A 129 -0.62 -6.36 16.21
C ALA A 129 -1.46 -5.88 17.41
N GLY A 130 -2.50 -6.61 17.81
CA GLY A 130 -3.51 -6.13 18.77
C GLY A 130 -4.26 -4.90 18.24
N MET A 131 -4.54 -4.86 16.94
CA MET A 131 -5.16 -3.76 16.20
C MET A 131 -6.34 -4.26 15.36
N THR A 132 -6.89 -3.42 14.49
CA THR A 132 -8.07 -3.77 13.68
C THR A 132 -7.68 -4.05 12.22
N PRO A 133 -8.49 -4.83 11.46
CA PRO A 133 -8.26 -5.02 10.03
C PRO A 133 -8.34 -3.73 9.20
N ASN A 134 -8.92 -2.66 9.77
CA ASN A 134 -8.98 -1.34 9.13
C ASN A 134 -7.67 -0.54 9.26
N ASP A 135 -6.78 -0.94 10.15
CA ASP A 135 -5.47 -0.29 10.26
C ASP A 135 -4.61 -0.58 9.03
N THR A 136 -3.77 0.39 8.63
CA THR A 136 -2.93 0.23 7.44
C THR A 136 -1.87 -0.86 7.62
N THR A 137 -1.42 -1.45 6.52
CA THR A 137 -0.33 -2.46 6.56
C THR A 137 0.91 -1.93 7.27
N ASN A 138 1.26 -0.66 7.03
CA ASN A 138 2.40 -0.04 7.71
C ASN A 138 2.19 0.07 9.23
N SER A 139 1.00 0.46 9.68
CA SER A 139 0.68 0.53 11.10
C SER A 139 0.75 -0.84 11.77
N LEU A 140 0.16 -1.86 11.13
CA LEU A 140 0.18 -3.23 11.64
C LEU A 140 1.60 -3.78 11.74
N THR A 141 2.38 -3.67 10.66
CA THR A 141 3.77 -4.17 10.64
C THR A 141 4.67 -3.41 11.61
N THR A 142 4.53 -2.09 11.69
CA THR A 142 5.25 -1.27 12.68
C THR A 142 4.91 -1.73 14.10
N ARG A 143 3.65 -1.98 14.39
CA ARG A 143 3.21 -2.45 15.70
C ARG A 143 3.76 -3.83 16.03
N ILE A 144 3.78 -4.76 15.07
CA ILE A 144 4.34 -6.10 15.25
C ILE A 144 5.84 -6.03 15.51
N ILE A 145 6.59 -5.21 14.76
CA ILE A 145 8.06 -5.14 14.86
C ILE A 145 8.47 -4.37 16.12
N PHE A 146 7.90 -3.20 16.36
CA PHE A 146 8.35 -2.25 17.38
C PHE A 146 7.45 -2.21 18.64
N GLY A 147 6.40 -2.99 18.68
CA GLY A 147 5.45 -2.99 19.79
C GLY A 147 4.79 -1.61 19.97
N GLY A 148 4.85 -1.08 21.19
CA GLY A 148 4.33 0.25 21.50
C GLY A 148 5.31 1.42 21.24
N ASN A 149 6.53 1.13 20.83
CA ASN A 149 7.54 2.15 20.60
C ASN A 149 7.22 2.94 19.31
N LYS A 150 6.82 4.20 19.46
CA LYS A 150 6.48 5.07 18.33
C LYS A 150 7.71 5.69 17.64
N ASN A 151 8.85 5.70 18.33
CA ASN A 151 10.10 6.30 17.86
C ASN A 151 11.27 5.32 18.06
N PRO A 152 11.29 4.19 17.37
CA PRO A 152 12.39 3.24 17.49
C PRO A 152 13.68 3.88 16.99
N LYS A 153 14.75 3.69 17.73
CA LYS A 153 16.09 4.12 17.29
C LYS A 153 16.58 3.10 16.26
N LEU A 154 16.75 3.55 15.03
CA LEU A 154 17.37 2.78 13.97
C LEU A 154 18.90 2.90 14.09
N VAL A 155 19.59 1.83 13.72
CA VAL A 155 21.05 1.81 13.68
C VAL A 155 21.49 2.16 12.26
N TYR A 156 22.28 3.21 12.15
CA TYR A 156 22.88 3.61 10.86
C TYR A 156 24.36 3.25 10.89
N THR A 157 24.79 2.49 9.89
CA THR A 157 26.18 2.14 9.68
C THR A 157 26.75 3.04 8.60
N ASP A 158 27.88 3.69 8.88
CA ASP A 158 28.62 4.41 7.85
C ASP A 158 29.35 3.42 6.94
N LEU A 159 28.84 3.28 5.73
CA LEU A 159 29.41 2.36 4.74
C LEU A 159 30.77 2.83 4.19
N SER A 160 31.13 4.10 4.34
CA SER A 160 32.43 4.62 3.92
C SER A 160 33.59 4.00 4.71
N GLU A 161 33.36 3.67 6.00
CA GLU A 161 34.32 2.94 6.83
C GLU A 161 34.49 1.49 6.37
N THR A 162 33.38 0.85 6.00
CA THR A 162 33.36 -0.57 5.58
C THR A 162 33.88 -0.75 4.16
N PHE A 163 33.60 0.20 3.28
CA PHE A 163 33.97 0.19 1.87
C PHE A 163 34.80 1.41 1.49
N PRO A 164 36.09 1.47 1.86
CA PRO A 164 36.96 2.58 1.50
C PRO A 164 36.99 2.80 -0.01
N GLY A 165 36.81 4.05 -0.43
CA GLY A 165 36.71 4.42 -1.85
C GLY A 165 35.33 4.28 -2.46
N TYR A 166 34.29 4.13 -1.63
CA TYR A 166 32.91 4.31 -2.07
C TYR A 166 32.60 5.82 -2.15
N GLU A 167 32.22 6.27 -3.34
CA GLU A 167 31.82 7.65 -3.58
C GLU A 167 30.29 7.72 -3.58
N PHE A 168 29.76 8.32 -2.54
CA PHE A 168 28.32 8.41 -2.31
C PHE A 168 27.75 9.73 -2.83
N VAL A 169 26.66 9.66 -3.59
CA VAL A 169 25.87 10.84 -3.97
C VAL A 169 24.81 11.08 -2.90
N PRO A 170 24.85 12.23 -2.20
CA PRO A 170 23.87 12.55 -1.16
C PRO A 170 22.42 12.55 -1.70
N ALA A 171 21.48 12.07 -0.88
CA ALA A 171 20.06 12.14 -1.19
C ALA A 171 19.62 13.58 -1.46
N GLY A 172 18.87 13.80 -2.54
CA GLY A 172 18.38 15.12 -2.95
C GLY A 172 19.29 15.86 -3.94
N VAL A 173 20.46 15.35 -4.25
CA VAL A 173 21.25 15.84 -5.38
C VAL A 173 20.75 15.14 -6.64
N ILE A 174 19.83 15.78 -7.37
CA ILE A 174 19.39 15.33 -8.69
C ILE A 174 20.37 15.91 -9.70
N ASP A 175 21.38 15.12 -10.04
CA ASP A 175 22.34 15.45 -11.08
C ASP A 175 22.58 14.15 -11.87
N ASP A 176 22.02 14.07 -13.06
CA ASP A 176 22.10 12.90 -13.92
C ASP A 176 23.56 12.53 -14.33
N THR A 177 24.51 13.40 -13.99
CA THR A 177 25.94 13.19 -14.23
C THR A 177 26.68 12.61 -13.02
N LYS A 178 26.06 12.58 -11.84
CA LYS A 178 26.68 12.10 -10.61
C LYS A 178 26.06 10.77 -10.18
N HIS A 179 26.83 9.72 -10.33
CA HIS A 179 26.47 8.38 -9.90
C HIS A 179 27.28 7.95 -8.67
N ASN A 180 26.73 7.02 -7.90
CA ASN A 180 27.51 6.34 -6.87
C ASN A 180 28.63 5.53 -7.54
N MET A 181 29.85 5.70 -7.08
CA MET A 181 31.02 5.03 -7.63
C MET A 181 31.70 4.15 -6.59
N TYR A 182 32.21 3.01 -6.99
CA TYR A 182 33.06 2.18 -6.14
C TYR A 182 34.20 1.56 -6.96
N ARG A 183 35.43 1.87 -6.59
CA ARG A 183 36.65 1.39 -7.30
C ARG A 183 36.63 1.63 -8.82
N GLY A 184 36.15 2.79 -9.23
CA GLY A 184 36.02 3.16 -10.63
C GLY A 184 34.85 2.52 -11.39
N ILE A 185 33.96 1.79 -10.67
CA ILE A 185 32.77 1.20 -11.26
C ILE A 185 31.59 2.14 -10.98
N ASP A 186 30.86 2.50 -12.01
CA ASP A 186 29.64 3.27 -11.93
C ASP A 186 28.51 2.35 -11.41
N LEU A 187 27.93 2.72 -10.26
CA LEU A 187 26.88 1.96 -9.58
C LEU A 187 25.47 2.52 -9.86
N GLY A 188 25.39 3.64 -10.58
CA GLY A 188 24.12 4.29 -10.90
C GLY A 188 23.41 4.90 -9.70
N PHE A 189 22.14 5.27 -9.95
CA PHE A 189 21.22 5.77 -8.93
C PHE A 189 20.37 4.65 -8.35
N GLY A 190 20.34 4.21 -7.30
CA GLY A 190 19.28 3.40 -6.67
C GLY A 190 19.54 1.92 -6.49
N GLY A 191 20.18 1.26 -7.37
CA GLY A 191 20.54 -0.16 -7.23
C GLY A 191 21.86 -0.43 -7.92
N LEU A 192 22.69 -1.26 -7.31
CA LEU A 192 23.91 -1.70 -7.95
C LEU A 192 23.56 -2.57 -9.17
N VAL A 193 23.64 -2.02 -10.38
CA VAL A 193 23.49 -2.75 -11.62
C VAL A 193 24.78 -2.62 -12.40
N ILE A 194 25.54 -3.70 -12.49
CA ILE A 194 26.76 -3.78 -13.30
C ILE A 194 26.48 -4.69 -14.47
N SER A 195 26.74 -4.22 -15.68
CA SER A 195 26.68 -5.02 -16.89
C SER A 195 28.04 -5.08 -17.55
N ASN A 196 28.49 -6.28 -17.84
CA ASN A 196 29.64 -6.52 -18.70
C ASN A 196 29.18 -7.31 -19.93
N PRO A 197 28.76 -6.63 -21.02
CA PRO A 197 28.20 -7.29 -22.19
C PRO A 197 29.28 -8.19 -22.87
N GLY A 198 28.89 -9.40 -23.23
CA GLY A 198 29.79 -10.34 -23.90
C GLY A 198 29.32 -11.78 -23.77
N MET A 199 30.05 -12.67 -24.43
CA MET A 199 29.89 -14.13 -24.27
C MET A 199 30.78 -14.59 -23.11
N HIS A 200 30.16 -15.10 -22.05
CA HIS A 200 30.84 -15.60 -20.87
C HIS A 200 30.65 -17.11 -20.76
N GLY A 201 31.74 -17.87 -20.79
CA GLY A 201 31.72 -19.32 -20.57
C GLY A 201 31.87 -19.66 -19.07
N ARG A 202 31.30 -20.78 -18.62
CA ARG A 202 31.41 -21.29 -17.25
C ARG A 202 30.92 -20.31 -16.19
N THR A 203 29.77 -19.67 -16.44
CA THR A 203 29.14 -18.74 -15.51
C THR A 203 28.50 -19.48 -14.34
N LYS A 204 28.55 -18.85 -13.15
CA LYS A 204 27.86 -19.30 -11.97
C LYS A 204 26.94 -18.18 -11.50
N THR A 205 25.66 -18.47 -11.32
CA THR A 205 24.69 -17.52 -10.78
C THR A 205 24.63 -17.65 -9.27
N SER A 206 24.66 -16.51 -8.57
CA SER A 206 24.35 -16.42 -7.15
C SER A 206 23.33 -15.32 -6.92
N ASP A 207 22.38 -15.56 -6.06
CA ASP A 207 21.33 -14.60 -5.70
C ASP A 207 21.21 -14.50 -4.17
N CYS A 208 20.83 -13.31 -3.70
CA CYS A 208 20.54 -13.08 -2.28
C CYS A 208 19.04 -13.23 -2.04
N LEU A 209 18.67 -14.12 -1.14
CA LEU A 209 17.28 -14.23 -0.70
C LEU A 209 16.80 -12.91 -0.10
N SER A 210 15.82 -12.27 -0.76
CA SER A 210 15.22 -11.01 -0.27
C SER A 210 16.29 -9.97 0.09
N GLN A 211 17.09 -9.52 -0.86
CA GLN A 211 18.28 -8.68 -0.66
C GLN A 211 18.09 -7.55 0.35
N HIS A 212 17.07 -6.66 0.17
CA HIS A 212 16.87 -5.52 1.07
C HIS A 212 16.61 -5.94 2.52
N PRO A 213 15.66 -6.85 2.84
CA PRO A 213 15.48 -7.34 4.19
C PRO A 213 16.73 -8.01 4.78
N THR A 214 17.44 -8.81 3.98
CA THR A 214 18.66 -9.48 4.42
C THR A 214 19.75 -8.48 4.76
N SER A 215 19.94 -7.45 3.95
CA SER A 215 20.89 -6.37 4.23
C SER A 215 20.52 -5.62 5.51
N ALA A 216 19.24 -5.29 5.72
CA ALA A 216 18.79 -4.62 6.95
C ALA A 216 19.10 -5.47 8.21
N ILE A 217 18.96 -6.80 8.13
CA ILE A 217 19.30 -7.72 9.21
C ILE A 217 20.82 -7.74 9.45
N GLN A 218 21.62 -7.91 8.40
CA GLN A 218 23.08 -7.97 8.49
C GLN A 218 23.69 -6.67 9.06
N MET A 219 23.09 -5.53 8.74
CA MET A 219 23.49 -4.22 9.26
C MET A 219 22.88 -3.91 10.64
N ASN A 220 22.13 -4.83 11.23
CA ASN A 220 21.40 -4.61 12.48
C ASN A 220 20.56 -3.31 12.46
N TYR A 221 19.95 -2.99 11.32
CA TYR A 221 19.30 -1.70 11.06
C TYR A 221 18.19 -1.37 12.07
N PHE A 222 17.45 -2.38 12.53
CA PHE A 222 16.39 -2.23 13.53
C PHE A 222 16.87 -2.36 14.98
N GLY A 223 18.18 -2.44 15.23
CA GLY A 223 18.75 -2.55 16.58
C GLY A 223 18.19 -3.76 17.35
N GLU A 224 17.67 -3.51 18.55
CA GLU A 224 17.06 -4.53 19.41
C GLU A 224 15.85 -5.27 18.77
N TYR A 225 15.21 -4.69 17.76
CA TYR A 225 14.08 -5.27 17.05
C TYR A 225 14.48 -6.13 15.83
N THR A 226 15.76 -6.15 15.47
CA THR A 226 16.27 -6.97 14.34
C THR A 226 15.88 -8.44 14.42
N PRO A 227 15.92 -9.11 15.58
CA PRO A 227 15.52 -10.52 15.69
C PRO A 227 14.04 -10.76 15.36
N ILE A 228 13.16 -9.83 15.69
CA ILE A 228 11.72 -9.93 15.34
C ILE A 228 11.55 -9.84 13.82
N PHE A 229 12.24 -8.89 13.20
CA PHE A 229 12.20 -8.72 11.75
C PHE A 229 12.78 -9.92 11.00
N GLU A 230 13.88 -10.49 11.50
CA GLU A 230 14.49 -11.72 10.97
C GLU A 230 13.52 -12.91 11.06
N GLY A 231 12.82 -13.06 12.20
CA GLY A 231 11.79 -14.09 12.37
C GLY A 231 10.68 -13.99 11.33
N LEU A 232 10.19 -12.78 11.05
CA LEU A 232 9.19 -12.52 10.01
C LEU A 232 9.72 -12.87 8.62
N LEU A 233 10.98 -12.53 8.31
CA LEU A 233 11.59 -12.88 7.02
C LEU A 233 11.72 -14.40 6.84
N LYS A 234 12.15 -15.13 7.88
CA LYS A 234 12.25 -16.60 7.85
C LYS A 234 10.89 -17.24 7.64
N ALA A 235 9.87 -16.80 8.38
CA ALA A 235 8.50 -17.30 8.22
C ALA A 235 7.97 -17.06 6.79
N ARG A 236 8.20 -15.85 6.24
CA ARG A 236 7.82 -15.53 4.85
C ARG A 236 8.55 -16.44 3.85
N ALA A 237 9.83 -16.68 4.04
CA ALA A 237 10.61 -17.54 3.15
C ALA A 237 10.09 -18.98 3.17
N ALA A 238 9.83 -19.55 4.35
CA ALA A 238 9.26 -20.88 4.50
C ALA A 238 7.92 -21.02 3.77
N ILE A 239 7.00 -20.07 3.99
CA ILE A 239 5.70 -20.05 3.30
C ILE A 239 5.87 -20.01 1.77
N LYS A 240 6.79 -19.15 1.29
CA LYS A 240 7.03 -19.00 -0.16
C LYS A 240 7.56 -20.27 -0.81
N HIS A 241 8.43 -20.98 -0.12
CA HIS A 241 9.06 -22.21 -0.62
C HIS A 241 8.27 -23.47 -0.25
N LYS A 242 7.14 -23.33 0.48
CA LYS A 242 6.33 -24.46 0.98
C LYS A 242 7.11 -25.44 1.83
N ASP A 243 8.08 -24.93 2.58
CA ASP A 243 8.89 -25.68 3.51
C ASP A 243 8.15 -25.75 4.87
N PHE A 244 7.06 -26.53 4.92
CA PHE A 244 6.30 -26.81 6.14
C PHE A 244 6.54 -28.24 6.59
#